data_f06c243baacf98b16d65b4c245772716
#
_entry.id   f06c243baacf98b16d65b4c245772716
#
_cell.length_a   1.000
_cell.length_b   1.000
_cell.length_c   1.000
_cell.angle_alpha   90.00
_cell.angle_beta   90.00
_cell.angle_gamma   90.00
#
_symmetry.space_group_name_H-M   'P 1'
#
loop_
_entity.id
_entity.type
_entity.pdbx_description
1 polymer ?
#
loop_
_entity_poly.entity_id
_entity_poly.type
_entity_poly.pdbx_seq_one_letter_code
_entity_poly.pdbx_strand_id
1 'polypeptide(L)'
;LSSVSLGSETSGSILSPSSANSLVGMKPTIGNISRSGIIPISSTLDTAGPMTRSIIDNIIVYNAINGYDSEDIYSKESRDIDIEKVLNFDSSKVRLGYYKNFYENDSLYKKAVDHIKENNITAIEIKSPRVNLSNFVKILDEDMREDLKSYLSIYGNEKLEVSDISSIIEFNDKDSIVRAPYGQGIFR
;
A
#
# COMPACT_ATOMS: atom_id res chain seq x y z
N LEU A 1 13.56 -4.23 -14.22
CA LEU A 1 14.88 -3.79 -14.60
C LEU A 1 15.15 -2.34 -14.21
N SER A 2 14.47 -1.87 -13.18
CA SER A 2 14.72 -0.58 -12.56
C SER A 2 15.37 -0.76 -11.19
N SER A 3 16.05 0.26 -10.69
CA SER A 3 16.67 0.23 -9.35
C SER A 3 15.62 0.36 -8.26
N VAL A 4 14.56 1.14 -8.52
CA VAL A 4 13.43 1.37 -7.65
C VAL A 4 12.13 1.44 -8.45
N SER A 5 11.01 1.22 -7.80
CA SER A 5 9.68 1.42 -8.33
C SER A 5 8.80 2.08 -7.26
N LEU A 6 7.83 2.86 -7.69
CA LEU A 6 6.79 3.39 -6.81
C LEU A 6 5.48 2.66 -7.10
N GLY A 7 4.75 2.35 -6.05
CA GLY A 7 3.43 1.77 -6.14
C GLY A 7 2.42 2.54 -5.31
N SER A 8 1.15 2.24 -5.50
CA SER A 8 0.08 2.66 -4.61
C SER A 8 -0.58 1.44 -3.97
N GLU A 9 -1.05 1.59 -2.76
CA GLU A 9 -1.70 0.52 -2.01
C GLU A 9 -2.88 1.02 -1.20
N THR A 10 -3.99 0.39 -1.41
CA THR A 10 -5.15 0.44 -0.52
C THR A 10 -5.07 -0.72 0.46
N SER A 11 -4.84 -1.95 -0.05
CA SER A 11 -4.82 -3.19 0.72
C SER A 11 -3.95 -4.26 0.03
N GLY A 12 -2.64 -4.20 0.21
CA GLY A 12 -1.69 -5.21 -0.29
C GLY A 12 -1.01 -4.88 -1.62
N SER A 13 -1.39 -3.83 -2.35
CA SER A 13 -0.93 -3.60 -3.73
C SER A 13 0.54 -3.16 -3.88
N ILE A 14 1.21 -2.76 -2.81
CA ILE A 14 2.68 -2.61 -2.73
C ILE A 14 3.29 -3.88 -2.14
N LEU A 15 2.74 -4.36 -1.01
CA LEU A 15 3.36 -5.42 -0.23
C LEU A 15 3.27 -6.78 -0.93
N SER A 16 2.14 -7.10 -1.57
CA SER A 16 1.95 -8.37 -2.27
C SER A 16 2.88 -8.53 -3.48
N PRO A 17 2.94 -7.58 -4.45
CA PRO A 17 3.89 -7.69 -5.56
C PRO A 17 5.34 -7.61 -5.09
N SER A 18 5.67 -6.85 -4.05
CA SER A 18 7.02 -6.85 -3.47
C SER A 18 7.40 -8.23 -2.95
N SER A 19 6.52 -8.87 -2.19
CA SER A 19 6.74 -10.23 -1.69
C SER A 19 6.91 -11.24 -2.82
N ALA A 20 6.05 -11.19 -3.85
CA ALA A 20 6.11 -12.09 -5.00
C ALA A 20 7.40 -11.95 -5.83
N ASN A 21 8.04 -10.78 -5.80
CA ASN A 21 9.28 -10.48 -6.54
C ASN A 21 10.52 -10.41 -5.66
N SER A 22 10.46 -10.85 -4.40
CA SER A 22 11.59 -10.79 -3.45
C SER A 22 12.14 -9.37 -3.28
N LEU A 23 11.25 -8.38 -3.20
CA LEU A 23 11.56 -6.98 -2.99
C LEU A 23 11.19 -6.53 -1.57
N VAL A 24 11.77 -5.43 -1.15
CA VAL A 24 11.35 -4.67 0.03
C VAL A 24 10.27 -3.68 -0.40
N GLY A 25 9.04 -3.89 0.05
CA GLY A 25 7.94 -2.95 -0.14
C GLY A 25 7.65 -2.20 1.16
N MET A 26 7.43 -0.89 1.07
CA MET A 26 6.99 -0.09 2.20
C MET A 26 5.59 0.47 1.94
N LYS A 27 4.67 0.18 2.85
CA LYS A 27 3.38 0.86 2.96
C LYS A 27 3.48 1.89 4.08
N PRO A 28 3.74 3.17 3.77
CA PRO A 28 3.82 4.21 4.79
C PRO A 28 2.48 4.49 5.46
N THR A 29 2.53 5.25 6.54
CA THR A 29 1.33 5.83 7.13
C THR A 29 0.66 6.75 6.12
N ILE A 30 -0.66 6.67 6.01
CA ILE A 30 -1.46 7.51 5.12
C ILE A 30 -1.18 8.98 5.42
N GLY A 31 -0.91 9.74 4.37
CA GLY A 31 -0.59 11.16 4.42
C GLY A 31 0.90 11.49 4.58
N ASN A 32 1.78 10.51 4.80
CA ASN A 32 3.22 10.76 4.82
C ASN A 32 3.79 11.01 3.41
N ILE A 33 3.17 10.43 2.40
CA ILE A 33 3.47 10.66 0.98
C ILE A 33 2.20 11.17 0.32
N SER A 34 2.33 12.22 -0.48
CA SER A 34 1.22 12.77 -1.24
C SER A 34 0.61 11.74 -2.20
N ARG A 35 -0.71 11.79 -2.34
CA ARG A 35 -1.48 11.00 -3.31
C ARG A 35 -2.03 11.85 -4.45
N SER A 36 -1.65 13.14 -4.52
CA SER A 36 -2.03 14.03 -5.61
C SER A 36 -1.63 13.41 -6.95
N GLY A 37 -2.56 13.33 -7.90
CA GLY A 37 -2.34 12.70 -9.20
C GLY A 37 -2.39 11.17 -9.24
N ILE A 38 -2.57 10.48 -8.11
CA ILE A 38 -2.75 9.02 -8.08
C ILE A 38 -4.24 8.70 -8.30
N ILE A 39 -4.52 7.76 -9.22
CA ILE A 39 -5.88 7.27 -9.43
C ILE A 39 -6.36 6.57 -8.15
N PRO A 40 -7.46 7.02 -7.53
CA PRO A 40 -7.86 6.54 -6.23
C PRO A 40 -8.65 5.22 -6.30
N ILE A 41 -8.54 4.45 -5.20
CA ILE A 41 -9.55 3.48 -4.80
C ILE A 41 -10.26 3.99 -3.55
N SER A 42 -9.52 4.50 -2.57
CA SER A 42 -10.06 4.97 -1.30
C SER A 42 -9.19 6.06 -0.71
N SER A 43 -9.69 7.27 -0.59
CA SER A 43 -9.00 8.39 0.03
C SER A 43 -8.67 8.14 1.51
N THR A 44 -9.43 7.26 2.18
CA THR A 44 -9.19 6.90 3.58
C THR A 44 -8.11 5.83 3.77
N LEU A 45 -7.79 5.04 2.73
CA LEU A 45 -6.91 3.87 2.84
C LEU A 45 -5.68 3.93 1.93
N ASP A 46 -5.74 4.66 0.81
CA ASP A 46 -4.68 4.69 -0.18
C ASP A 46 -3.41 5.36 0.35
N THR A 47 -2.28 4.82 -0.05
CA THR A 47 -0.96 5.43 0.14
C THR A 47 -0.06 5.10 -1.04
N ALA A 48 0.93 5.95 -1.30
CA ALA A 48 2.05 5.61 -2.17
C ALA A 48 3.21 5.04 -1.35
N GLY A 49 4.08 4.28 -1.99
CA GLY A 49 5.27 3.78 -1.32
C GLY A 49 6.30 3.15 -2.26
N PRO A 50 7.55 3.06 -1.81
CA PRO A 50 8.64 2.51 -2.57
C PRO A 50 8.70 0.98 -2.54
N MET A 51 9.16 0.41 -3.65
CA MET A 51 9.54 -0.99 -3.81
C MET A 51 10.98 -1.05 -4.32
N THR A 52 11.87 -1.72 -3.58
CA THR A 52 13.31 -1.72 -3.82
C THR A 52 13.92 -3.08 -3.51
N ARG A 53 15.21 -3.25 -3.80
CA ARG A 53 15.92 -4.50 -3.49
C ARG A 53 16.55 -4.53 -2.09
N SER A 54 16.72 -3.38 -1.45
CA SER A 54 17.28 -3.29 -0.10
C SER A 54 16.46 -2.34 0.77
N ILE A 55 16.56 -2.50 2.10
CA ILE A 55 15.92 -1.61 3.07
C ILE A 55 16.51 -0.20 2.97
N ILE A 56 17.81 -0.07 2.74
CA ILE A 56 18.48 1.24 2.64
C ILE A 56 17.99 2.01 1.43
N ASP A 57 17.91 1.37 0.25
CA ASP A 57 17.34 2.00 -0.94
C ASP A 57 15.89 2.42 -0.70
N ASN A 58 15.12 1.59 0.02
CA ASN A 58 13.74 1.87 0.34
C ASN A 58 13.61 3.14 1.20
N ILE A 59 14.46 3.28 2.22
CA ILE A 59 14.51 4.47 3.08
C ILE A 59 14.95 5.71 2.30
N ILE A 60 15.96 5.60 1.43
CA ILE A 60 16.42 6.71 0.59
C ILE A 60 15.27 7.22 -0.28
N VAL A 61 14.53 6.32 -0.94
CA VAL A 61 13.40 6.69 -1.78
C VAL A 61 12.26 7.28 -0.93
N TYR A 62 11.94 6.67 0.21
CA TYR A 62 10.93 7.21 1.13
C TYR A 62 11.29 8.63 1.56
N ASN A 63 12.51 8.88 2.01
CA ASN A 63 12.98 10.20 2.44
C ASN A 63 12.94 11.24 1.30
N ALA A 64 13.08 10.80 0.05
CA ALA A 64 13.01 11.67 -1.10
C ALA A 64 11.57 12.07 -1.51
N ILE A 65 10.57 11.28 -1.13
CA ILE A 65 9.18 11.49 -1.58
C ILE A 65 8.19 11.74 -0.43
N ASN A 66 8.62 11.61 0.82
CA ASN A 66 7.77 11.94 1.96
C ASN A 66 7.71 13.46 2.18
N GLY A 67 6.62 13.94 2.75
CA GLY A 67 6.46 15.35 3.08
C GLY A 67 5.03 15.85 2.91
N TYR A 68 4.82 17.08 3.33
CA TYR A 68 3.52 17.75 3.23
C TYR A 68 3.27 18.24 1.80
N ASP A 69 2.05 18.01 1.31
CA ASP A 69 1.54 18.53 0.06
C ASP A 69 0.15 19.13 0.28
N SER A 70 -0.02 20.41 -0.01
CA SER A 70 -1.28 21.12 0.15
C SER A 70 -2.39 20.63 -0.81
N GLU A 71 -2.04 19.93 -1.88
CA GLU A 71 -3.00 19.40 -2.85
C GLU A 71 -3.59 18.04 -2.42
N ASP A 72 -2.99 17.35 -1.45
CA ASP A 72 -3.57 16.18 -0.81
C ASP A 72 -4.11 16.54 0.57
N ILE A 73 -5.43 16.61 0.72
CA ILE A 73 -6.10 16.98 1.99
C ILE A 73 -5.78 16.06 3.18
N TYR A 74 -5.27 14.86 2.91
CA TYR A 74 -4.82 13.93 3.95
C TYR A 74 -3.32 13.99 4.20
N SER A 75 -2.59 14.81 3.44
CA SER A 75 -1.14 14.98 3.60
C SER A 75 -0.80 15.55 4.97
N LYS A 76 0.30 15.08 5.52
CA LYS A 76 0.79 15.44 6.86
C LYS A 76 2.27 15.73 6.81
N GLU A 77 2.71 16.58 7.73
CA GLU A 77 4.14 16.68 8.03
C GLU A 77 4.67 15.30 8.42
N SER A 78 5.70 14.86 7.74
CA SER A 78 6.38 13.61 8.03
C SER A 78 7.87 13.84 8.27
N ARG A 79 8.54 12.83 8.79
CA ARG A 79 9.97 12.92 9.09
C ARG A 79 10.74 11.90 8.30
N ASP A 80 11.94 12.28 7.94
CA ASP A 80 12.91 11.36 7.36
C ASP A 80 13.27 10.24 8.34
N ILE A 81 13.50 9.08 7.79
CA ILE A 81 14.06 7.95 8.53
C ILE A 81 15.58 8.11 8.55
N ASP A 82 16.14 8.16 9.74
CA ASP A 82 17.58 8.29 9.98
C ASP A 82 18.30 6.97 9.64
N ILE A 83 18.99 6.94 8.52
CA ILE A 83 19.69 5.75 8.02
C ILE A 83 20.78 5.30 8.99
N GLU A 84 21.50 6.23 9.63
CA GLU A 84 22.55 5.86 10.59
C GLU A 84 21.97 5.16 11.82
N LYS A 85 20.81 5.60 12.31
CA LYS A 85 20.10 4.90 13.39
C LYS A 85 19.62 3.51 12.98
N VAL A 86 19.23 3.33 11.72
CA VAL A 86 18.82 2.03 11.20
C VAL A 86 20.01 1.09 11.08
N LEU A 87 21.16 1.57 10.61
CA LEU A 87 22.39 0.78 10.49
C LEU A 87 23.00 0.42 11.85
N ASN A 88 22.89 1.29 12.84
CA ASN A 88 23.43 1.11 14.20
C ASN A 88 22.36 0.66 15.19
N PHE A 89 21.37 -0.04 14.72
CA PHE A 89 20.23 -0.50 15.49
C PHE A 89 20.62 -1.52 16.57
N ASP A 90 20.21 -1.27 17.82
CA ASP A 90 20.41 -2.19 18.96
C ASP A 90 19.27 -3.22 19.01
N SER A 91 19.51 -4.38 18.44
CA SER A 91 18.52 -5.47 18.36
C SER A 91 18.09 -5.99 19.74
N SER A 92 18.91 -5.83 20.79
CA SER A 92 18.61 -6.31 22.14
C SER A 92 17.44 -5.55 22.80
N LYS A 93 17.13 -4.33 22.32
CA LYS A 93 16.03 -3.50 22.81
C LYS A 93 14.69 -3.76 22.10
N VAL A 94 14.68 -4.63 21.10
CA VAL A 94 13.50 -4.88 20.30
C VAL A 94 12.76 -6.12 20.74
N ARG A 95 11.44 -6.01 20.75
CA ARG A 95 10.53 -7.13 20.95
C ARG A 95 9.65 -7.26 19.72
N LEU A 96 9.66 -8.42 19.08
CA LEU A 96 8.83 -8.71 17.92
C LEU A 96 7.73 -9.70 18.29
N GLY A 97 6.50 -9.36 17.93
CA GLY A 97 5.37 -10.27 18.06
C GLY A 97 5.30 -11.22 16.88
N TYR A 98 5.00 -12.50 17.11
CA TYR A 98 4.71 -13.46 16.05
C TYR A 98 3.41 -14.21 16.32
N TYR A 99 2.73 -14.61 15.24
CA TYR A 99 1.47 -15.37 15.34
C TYR A 99 1.75 -16.87 15.40
N LYS A 100 1.30 -17.51 16.47
CA LYS A 100 1.46 -18.95 16.70
C LYS A 100 1.00 -19.80 15.52
N ASN A 101 -0.19 -19.51 15.01
CA ASN A 101 -0.76 -20.29 13.92
C ASN A 101 0.12 -20.30 12.66
N PHE A 102 0.70 -19.15 12.28
CA PHE A 102 1.63 -19.11 11.17
C PHE A 102 2.96 -19.79 11.51
N TYR A 103 3.45 -19.64 12.72
CA TYR A 103 4.68 -20.31 13.17
C TYR A 103 4.58 -21.83 13.12
N GLU A 104 3.42 -22.38 13.44
CA GLU A 104 3.20 -23.84 13.44
C GLU A 104 2.90 -24.41 12.05
N ASN A 105 2.30 -23.61 11.13
CA ASN A 105 1.76 -24.11 9.87
C ASN A 105 2.46 -23.55 8.61
N ASP A 106 3.35 -22.58 8.74
CA ASP A 106 4.09 -22.01 7.62
C ASP A 106 5.60 -22.12 7.85
N SER A 107 6.26 -22.95 7.05
CA SER A 107 7.66 -23.25 7.20
C SER A 107 8.60 -22.05 6.94
N LEU A 108 8.21 -21.12 6.08
CA LEU A 108 8.99 -19.92 5.79
C LEU A 108 8.85 -18.91 6.94
N TYR A 109 7.62 -18.71 7.41
CA TYR A 109 7.36 -17.88 8.58
C TYR A 109 8.10 -18.40 9.82
N LYS A 110 8.07 -19.73 10.04
CA LYS A 110 8.82 -20.37 11.12
C LYS A 110 10.31 -20.08 11.02
N LYS A 111 10.93 -20.28 9.85
CA LYS A 111 12.35 -19.98 9.63
C LYS A 111 12.68 -18.52 9.92
N ALA A 112 11.84 -17.58 9.50
CA ALA A 112 12.04 -16.16 9.78
C ALA A 112 12.00 -15.85 11.29
N VAL A 113 11.04 -16.40 12.02
CA VAL A 113 10.92 -16.23 13.48
C VAL A 113 12.08 -16.88 14.21
N ASP A 114 12.52 -18.08 13.80
CA ASP A 114 13.67 -18.77 14.39
C ASP A 114 14.95 -17.95 14.17
N HIS A 115 15.16 -17.43 12.97
CA HIS A 115 16.30 -16.55 12.65
C HIS A 115 16.31 -15.26 13.52
N ILE A 116 15.14 -14.67 13.77
CA ILE A 116 14.99 -13.52 14.68
C ILE A 116 15.45 -13.88 16.09
N LYS A 117 15.06 -15.04 16.60
CA LYS A 117 15.45 -15.53 17.93
C LYS A 117 16.96 -15.81 18.02
N GLU A 118 17.55 -16.40 16.98
CA GLU A 118 18.99 -16.69 16.89
C GLU A 118 19.84 -15.43 16.89
N ASN A 119 19.30 -14.30 16.43
CA ASN A 119 19.97 -12.99 16.44
C ASN A 119 19.69 -12.15 17.71
N ASN A 120 19.34 -12.79 18.82
CA ASN A 120 19.11 -12.17 20.14
C ASN A 120 17.99 -11.12 20.17
N ILE A 121 17.06 -11.18 19.23
CA ILE A 121 15.87 -10.35 19.26
C ILE A 121 14.78 -11.09 20.03
N THR A 122 14.15 -10.43 20.98
CA THR A 122 13.07 -11.02 21.77
C THR A 122 11.82 -11.23 20.90
N ALA A 123 11.51 -12.49 20.57
CA ALA A 123 10.29 -12.85 19.86
C ALA A 123 9.21 -13.33 20.86
N ILE A 124 8.03 -12.70 20.81
CA ILE A 124 6.91 -12.94 21.72
C ILE A 124 5.72 -13.47 20.94
N GLU A 125 5.14 -14.57 21.39
CA GLU A 125 3.89 -15.08 20.84
C GLU A 125 2.76 -14.08 21.11
N ILE A 126 2.05 -13.69 20.06
CA ILE A 126 0.88 -12.81 20.15
C ILE A 126 -0.35 -13.49 19.55
N LYS A 127 -1.52 -13.14 20.06
CA LYS A 127 -2.78 -13.55 19.44
C LYS A 127 -3.09 -12.64 18.27
N SER A 128 -3.57 -13.25 17.17
CA SER A 128 -4.10 -12.47 16.05
C SER A 128 -5.27 -11.60 16.54
N PRO A 129 -5.25 -10.28 16.30
CA PRO A 129 -6.39 -9.44 16.64
C PRO A 129 -7.60 -9.88 15.81
N ARG A 130 -8.77 -9.97 16.44
CA ARG A 130 -10.02 -10.16 15.72
C ARG A 130 -10.45 -8.79 15.18
N VAL A 131 -10.16 -8.55 13.92
CA VAL A 131 -10.61 -7.34 13.22
C VAL A 131 -11.92 -7.65 12.52
N ASN A 132 -12.95 -6.83 12.77
CA ASN A 132 -14.19 -6.92 12.03
C ASN A 132 -14.04 -6.16 10.71
N LEU A 133 -13.96 -6.89 9.61
CA LEU A 133 -13.83 -6.34 8.25
C LEU A 133 -15.17 -6.28 7.50
N SER A 134 -16.32 -6.45 8.18
CA SER A 134 -17.63 -6.50 7.52
C SER A 134 -17.98 -5.26 6.69
N ASN A 135 -17.45 -4.10 7.05
CA ASN A 135 -17.67 -2.85 6.34
C ASN A 135 -16.52 -2.46 5.40
N PHE A 136 -15.49 -3.29 5.27
CA PHE A 136 -14.31 -2.93 4.48
C PHE A 136 -14.65 -2.70 3.00
N VAL A 137 -15.38 -3.63 2.39
CA VAL A 137 -15.81 -3.51 0.99
C VAL A 137 -16.72 -2.28 0.80
N LYS A 138 -17.63 -2.05 1.74
CA LYS A 138 -18.53 -0.89 1.68
C LYS A 138 -17.77 0.44 1.70
N ILE A 139 -16.72 0.55 2.52
CA ILE A 139 -15.85 1.74 2.53
C ILE A 139 -15.18 1.92 1.17
N LEU A 140 -14.64 0.84 0.59
CA LEU A 140 -14.00 0.92 -0.72
C LEU A 140 -14.97 1.37 -1.81
N ASP A 141 -16.20 0.84 -1.81
CA ASP A 141 -17.20 1.18 -2.82
C ASP A 141 -17.65 2.65 -2.71
N GLU A 142 -17.88 3.12 -1.50
CA GLU A 142 -18.30 4.51 -1.23
C GLU A 142 -17.16 5.49 -1.58
N ASP A 143 -15.95 5.23 -1.05
CA ASP A 143 -14.79 6.08 -1.32
C ASP A 143 -14.51 6.14 -2.83
N MET A 144 -14.48 4.98 -3.53
CA MET A 144 -14.17 4.93 -4.94
C MET A 144 -15.14 5.74 -5.80
N ARG A 145 -16.45 5.76 -5.44
CA ARG A 145 -17.45 6.53 -6.18
C ARG A 145 -17.17 8.02 -6.15
N GLU A 146 -16.86 8.55 -4.98
CA GLU A 146 -16.63 9.98 -4.78
C GLU A 146 -15.22 10.39 -5.23
N ASP A 147 -14.22 9.60 -4.86
CA ASP A 147 -12.81 9.91 -5.12
C ASP A 147 -12.48 9.84 -6.61
N LEU A 148 -12.97 8.82 -7.33
CA LEU A 148 -12.74 8.70 -8.77
C LEU A 148 -13.42 9.81 -9.56
N LYS A 149 -14.63 10.20 -9.17
CA LYS A 149 -15.33 11.35 -9.74
C LYS A 149 -14.53 12.64 -9.52
N SER A 150 -14.05 12.87 -8.31
CA SER A 150 -13.20 14.01 -7.98
C SER A 150 -11.90 14.00 -8.79
N TYR A 151 -11.23 12.86 -8.87
CA TYR A 151 -10.02 12.67 -9.67
C TYR A 151 -10.26 13.02 -11.15
N LEU A 152 -11.31 12.50 -11.76
CA LEU A 152 -11.64 12.77 -13.16
C LEU A 152 -11.98 14.24 -13.41
N SER A 153 -12.57 14.94 -12.43
CA SER A 153 -12.86 16.36 -12.55
C SER A 153 -11.61 17.24 -12.55
N ILE A 154 -10.54 16.81 -11.87
CA ILE A 154 -9.27 17.55 -11.74
C ILE A 154 -8.30 17.18 -12.87
N TYR A 155 -8.13 15.89 -13.12
CA TYR A 155 -7.09 15.34 -14.02
C TYR A 155 -7.64 14.86 -15.37
N GLY A 156 -8.96 14.77 -15.51
CA GLY A 156 -9.61 14.44 -16.79
C GLY A 156 -9.40 15.57 -17.81
N ASN A 157 -9.45 15.23 -19.08
CA ASN A 157 -9.44 16.23 -20.13
C ASN A 157 -10.76 16.22 -20.90
N GLU A 158 -11.04 17.29 -21.62
CA GLU A 158 -12.31 17.50 -22.36
C GLU A 158 -12.61 16.42 -23.42
N LYS A 159 -11.62 15.61 -23.80
CA LYS A 159 -11.79 14.50 -24.76
C LYS A 159 -12.20 13.17 -24.09
N LEU A 160 -12.17 13.12 -22.75
CA LEU A 160 -12.61 11.93 -22.01
C LEU A 160 -14.16 11.95 -21.97
N GLU A 161 -14.76 10.86 -22.45
CA GLU A 161 -16.21 10.65 -22.40
C GLU A 161 -16.69 10.12 -21.03
N VAL A 162 -15.79 10.10 -20.03
CA VAL A 162 -16.05 9.55 -18.70
C VAL A 162 -15.80 10.59 -17.61
N SER A 163 -16.71 10.67 -16.64
CA SER A 163 -16.68 11.62 -15.53
C SER A 163 -16.89 10.99 -14.15
N ASP A 164 -17.35 9.75 -14.13
CA ASP A 164 -17.69 8.98 -12.93
C ASP A 164 -17.72 7.47 -13.23
N ILE A 165 -17.98 6.65 -12.20
CA ILE A 165 -18.05 5.19 -12.35
C ILE A 165 -19.14 4.78 -13.34
N SER A 166 -20.31 5.44 -13.34
CA SER A 166 -21.41 5.06 -14.23
C SER A 166 -21.02 5.25 -15.70
N SER A 167 -20.43 6.38 -16.04
CA SER A 167 -19.93 6.66 -17.38
C SER A 167 -18.79 5.72 -17.81
N ILE A 168 -17.92 5.27 -16.87
CA ILE A 168 -16.91 4.25 -17.14
C ILE A 168 -17.57 2.91 -17.46
N ILE A 169 -18.59 2.50 -16.71
CA ILE A 169 -19.35 1.27 -16.98
C ILE A 169 -19.96 1.32 -18.39
N GLU A 170 -20.63 2.41 -18.72
CA GLU A 170 -21.23 2.60 -20.06
C GLU A 170 -20.17 2.60 -21.17
N PHE A 171 -19.02 3.23 -20.94
CA PHE A 171 -17.91 3.22 -21.87
C PHE A 171 -17.38 1.80 -22.10
N ASN A 172 -17.22 1.01 -21.03
CA ASN A 172 -16.75 -0.37 -21.11
C ASN A 172 -17.78 -1.29 -21.80
N ASP A 173 -19.07 -1.10 -21.54
CA ASP A 173 -20.16 -1.91 -22.12
C ASP A 173 -20.28 -1.73 -23.64
N LYS A 174 -19.81 -0.61 -24.22
CA LYS A 174 -19.75 -0.39 -25.69
C LYS A 174 -18.86 -1.42 -26.41
N ASP A 175 -17.83 -1.96 -25.74
CA ASP A 175 -16.95 -3.01 -26.25
C ASP A 175 -16.34 -3.80 -25.09
N SER A 176 -17.18 -4.57 -24.40
CA SER A 176 -16.79 -5.26 -23.18
C SER A 176 -15.70 -6.33 -23.38
N ILE A 177 -15.56 -6.88 -24.59
CA ILE A 177 -14.51 -7.87 -24.90
C ILE A 177 -13.12 -7.24 -24.80
N VAL A 178 -12.97 -6.00 -25.27
CA VAL A 178 -11.68 -5.30 -25.29
C VAL A 178 -11.48 -4.48 -24.01
N ARG A 179 -12.53 -3.78 -23.53
CA ARG A 179 -12.43 -2.79 -22.46
C ARG A 179 -12.60 -3.37 -21.07
N ALA A 180 -13.28 -4.49 -20.95
CA ALA A 180 -13.50 -5.19 -19.69
C ALA A 180 -13.38 -6.71 -19.85
N PRO A 181 -12.24 -7.23 -20.34
CA PRO A 181 -12.07 -8.65 -20.67
C PRO A 181 -12.22 -9.59 -19.46
N TYR A 182 -12.07 -9.06 -18.25
CA TYR A 182 -12.24 -9.80 -16.98
C TYR A 182 -13.54 -9.42 -16.26
N GLY A 183 -14.44 -8.68 -16.94
CA GLY A 183 -15.64 -8.12 -16.34
C GLY A 183 -15.39 -6.84 -15.56
N GLN A 184 -16.47 -6.26 -15.02
CA GLN A 184 -16.42 -5.02 -14.24
C GLN A 184 -17.35 -5.08 -13.03
N GLY A 185 -17.50 -6.26 -12.41
CA GLY A 185 -18.37 -6.47 -11.28
C GLY A 185 -18.03 -5.61 -10.05
N ILE A 186 -16.75 -5.20 -9.92
CA ILE A 186 -16.28 -4.32 -8.85
C ILE A 186 -16.86 -2.88 -8.96
N PHE A 187 -17.30 -2.46 -10.15
CA PHE A 187 -17.91 -1.14 -10.36
C PHE A 187 -19.44 -1.16 -10.25
N ARG A 188 -20.08 -2.33 -10.18
CA ARG A 188 -21.53 -2.58 -10.14
C ARG A 188 -21.99 -2.96 -8.75
#